data_84a346e8ad88ca4bec1fb2ea00586751
#
_entry.id   84a346e8ad88ca4bec1fb2ea00586751
#
_cell.length_a   1.000
_cell.length_b   1.000
_cell.length_c   1.000
_cell.angle_alpha   90.00
_cell.angle_beta   90.00
_cell.angle_gamma   90.00
#
_symmetry.space_group_name_H-M   'P 1'
#
loop_
_entity.id
_entity.type
_entity.pdbx_description
1 polymer ?
#
loop_
_entity_poly.entity_id
_entity_poly.type
_entity_poly.pdbx_seq_one_letter_code
_entity_poly.pdbx_strand_id
1 'polypeptide(L)'
;MSKLRKLTRDDFEETMNRLYVYGDPLSGYDFSNHDLRELNIGCYTEKYINCDFSNCDMTSMDMRDISFVGCNFTNTKLDSVNFTNTRLESCTFENANMVSAELIKADIDGTSFDNANLSSANLSNTALLNSTFVNSDLSDSKFNNTVVRSTLFTGSDVSKVDFTFTMLNEYSLSNLKEAKNLDLTSREMAINSKGSHKKIVSSRK
;
A
#
# COMPACT_ATOMS: atom_id res chain seq x y z
N MET A 1 -17.97 -11.37 -15.47
CA MET A 1 -16.87 -10.40 -15.45
C MET A 1 -16.99 -9.53 -16.68
N SER A 2 -17.26 -8.23 -16.53
CA SER A 2 -17.23 -7.30 -17.66
C SER A 2 -15.79 -7.21 -18.17
N LYS A 3 -15.62 -7.25 -19.49
CA LYS A 3 -14.30 -7.09 -20.10
C LYS A 3 -13.80 -5.67 -19.86
N LEU A 4 -12.61 -5.52 -19.27
CA LEU A 4 -11.99 -4.21 -19.09
C LEU A 4 -11.82 -3.50 -20.44
N ARG A 5 -11.99 -2.17 -20.44
CA ARG A 5 -11.75 -1.35 -21.64
C ARG A 5 -10.25 -1.07 -21.74
N LYS A 6 -9.60 -1.68 -22.73
CA LYS A 6 -8.20 -1.38 -23.03
C LYS A 6 -8.10 -0.01 -23.66
N LEU A 7 -7.28 0.86 -23.08
CA LEU A 7 -6.99 2.18 -23.63
C LEU A 7 -5.69 2.11 -24.45
N THR A 8 -5.73 2.62 -25.67
CA THR A 8 -4.52 2.95 -26.40
C THR A 8 -3.99 4.30 -25.89
N ARG A 9 -2.73 4.64 -26.18
CA ARG A 9 -2.16 5.93 -25.75
C ARG A 9 -2.98 7.11 -26.27
N ASP A 10 -3.44 7.04 -27.51
CA ASP A 10 -4.22 8.09 -28.15
C ASP A 10 -5.65 8.20 -27.58
N ASP A 11 -6.27 7.04 -27.23
CA ASP A 11 -7.57 7.00 -26.56
C ASP A 11 -7.50 7.51 -25.11
N PHE A 12 -6.31 7.45 -24.50
CA PHE A 12 -6.12 7.82 -23.09
C PHE A 12 -6.42 9.31 -22.87
N GLU A 13 -5.74 10.20 -23.61
CA GLU A 13 -5.92 11.64 -23.43
C GLU A 13 -7.36 12.08 -23.73
N GLU A 14 -7.98 11.56 -24.79
CA GLU A 14 -9.38 11.87 -25.12
C GLU A 14 -10.35 11.38 -24.04
N THR A 15 -10.15 10.14 -23.56
CA THR A 15 -10.98 9.56 -22.51
C THR A 15 -10.83 10.32 -21.20
N MET A 16 -9.60 10.67 -20.82
CA MET A 16 -9.30 11.38 -19.58
C MET A 16 -9.84 12.81 -19.62
N ASN A 17 -9.70 13.53 -20.72
CA ASN A 17 -10.27 14.87 -20.89
C ASN A 17 -11.80 14.87 -20.77
N ARG A 18 -12.45 13.85 -21.31
CA ARG A 18 -13.91 13.70 -21.21
C ARG A 18 -14.36 13.43 -19.77
N LEU A 19 -13.61 12.63 -19.02
CA LEU A 19 -13.90 12.27 -17.63
C LEU A 19 -13.64 13.43 -16.67
N TYR A 20 -12.61 14.24 -16.92
CA TYR A 20 -12.30 15.45 -16.16
C TYR A 20 -13.47 16.43 -16.12
N VAL A 21 -14.22 16.54 -17.21
CA VAL A 21 -15.37 17.47 -17.31
C VAL A 21 -16.53 17.07 -16.41
N TYR A 22 -16.69 15.78 -16.10
CA TYR A 22 -17.86 15.27 -15.38
C TYR A 22 -17.59 14.82 -13.95
N GLY A 23 -16.31 14.70 -13.53
CA GLY A 23 -15.93 14.27 -12.17
C GLY A 23 -16.34 12.83 -11.83
N ASP A 24 -16.68 12.02 -12.83
CA ASP A 24 -17.12 10.64 -12.62
C ASP A 24 -15.92 9.74 -12.25
N PRO A 25 -16.14 8.73 -11.38
CA PRO A 25 -15.10 7.74 -11.10
C PRO A 25 -14.72 6.97 -12.36
N LEU A 26 -13.42 6.75 -12.55
CA LEU A 26 -12.90 5.86 -13.58
C LEU A 26 -13.12 4.41 -13.17
N SER A 27 -13.94 3.67 -13.94
CA SER A 27 -14.27 2.29 -13.59
C SER A 27 -14.08 1.31 -14.75
N GLY A 28 -13.35 0.21 -14.47
CA GLY A 28 -13.20 -0.92 -15.39
C GLY A 28 -12.31 -0.62 -16.59
N TYR A 29 -11.27 0.19 -16.43
CA TYR A 29 -10.29 0.47 -17.46
C TYR A 29 -9.02 -0.38 -17.30
N ASP A 30 -8.45 -0.77 -18.43
CA ASP A 30 -7.19 -1.51 -18.52
C ASP A 30 -6.09 -0.54 -18.97
N PHE A 31 -5.22 -0.19 -18.03
CA PHE A 31 -4.01 0.61 -18.22
C PHE A 31 -2.75 -0.25 -18.28
N SER A 32 -2.89 -1.58 -18.23
CA SER A 32 -1.76 -2.48 -18.05
C SER A 32 -0.68 -2.34 -19.13
N ASN A 33 0.56 -2.59 -18.72
CA ASN A 33 1.74 -2.58 -19.59
C ASN A 33 2.08 -1.21 -20.22
N HIS A 34 1.71 -0.10 -19.58
CA HIS A 34 2.02 1.25 -20.05
C HIS A 34 3.03 1.96 -19.15
N ASP A 35 3.79 2.87 -19.74
CA ASP A 35 4.52 3.89 -19.01
C ASP A 35 3.57 5.06 -18.74
N LEU A 36 3.23 5.26 -17.45
CA LEU A 36 2.27 6.29 -17.03
C LEU A 36 2.94 7.51 -16.41
N ARG A 37 4.28 7.55 -16.32
CA ARG A 37 5.03 8.59 -15.60
C ARG A 37 4.77 10.01 -16.07
N GLU A 38 4.52 10.19 -17.38
CA GLU A 38 4.24 11.49 -17.96
C GLU A 38 2.75 11.88 -17.88
N LEU A 39 1.90 10.95 -17.36
CA LEU A 39 0.48 11.15 -17.29
C LEU A 39 0.12 11.58 -15.87
N ASN A 40 -0.41 12.78 -15.70
CA ASN A 40 -0.90 13.22 -14.40
C ASN A 40 -2.29 12.62 -14.13
N ILE A 41 -2.36 11.30 -13.93
CA ILE A 41 -3.63 10.61 -13.71
C ILE A 41 -4.39 11.11 -12.48
N GLY A 42 -3.70 11.66 -11.49
CA GLY A 42 -4.30 12.27 -10.31
C GLY A 42 -5.13 13.54 -10.59
N CYS A 43 -4.94 14.19 -11.75
CA CYS A 43 -5.72 15.37 -12.13
C CYS A 43 -7.10 15.04 -12.71
N TYR A 44 -7.32 13.80 -13.15
CA TYR A 44 -8.51 13.48 -13.93
C TYR A 44 -9.67 12.95 -13.10
N THR A 45 -9.40 12.30 -12.01
CA THR A 45 -10.43 11.81 -11.08
C THR A 45 -9.82 11.56 -9.70
N GLU A 46 -10.63 11.74 -8.68
CA GLU A 46 -10.28 11.39 -7.31
C GLU A 46 -10.53 9.89 -7.03
N LYS A 47 -11.08 9.12 -7.98
CA LYS A 47 -11.46 7.73 -7.73
C LYS A 47 -11.33 6.81 -8.94
N TYR A 48 -10.59 5.71 -8.73
CA TYR A 48 -10.44 4.59 -9.67
C TYR A 48 -11.10 3.33 -9.09
N ILE A 49 -11.93 2.65 -9.88
CA ILE A 49 -12.67 1.45 -9.45
C ILE A 49 -12.41 0.31 -10.42
N ASN A 50 -11.94 -0.84 -9.91
CA ASN A 50 -11.68 -2.06 -10.70
C ASN A 50 -10.84 -1.79 -11.96
N CYS A 51 -9.86 -0.90 -11.86
CA CYS A 51 -8.93 -0.62 -12.95
C CYS A 51 -7.69 -1.52 -12.86
N ASP A 52 -7.12 -1.83 -14.02
CA ASP A 52 -5.92 -2.64 -14.14
C ASP A 52 -4.70 -1.75 -14.46
N PHE A 53 -3.77 -1.64 -13.52
CA PHE A 53 -2.48 -0.95 -13.64
C PHE A 53 -1.31 -1.94 -13.65
N SER A 54 -1.57 -3.23 -13.87
CA SER A 54 -0.51 -4.24 -13.80
C SER A 54 0.59 -4.01 -14.82
N ASN A 55 1.83 -4.28 -14.41
CA ASN A 55 3.04 -4.11 -15.21
C ASN A 55 3.26 -2.66 -15.72
N CYS A 56 2.63 -1.65 -15.14
CA CYS A 56 2.87 -0.26 -15.47
C CYS A 56 4.17 0.26 -14.89
N ASP A 57 4.72 1.31 -15.48
CA ASP A 57 5.72 2.16 -14.85
C ASP A 57 5.02 3.43 -14.32
N MET A 58 4.95 3.55 -12.99
CA MET A 58 4.34 4.65 -12.25
C MET A 58 5.35 5.26 -11.26
N THR A 59 6.65 5.09 -11.54
CA THR A 59 7.74 5.58 -10.69
C THR A 59 7.62 7.07 -10.42
N SER A 60 7.72 7.46 -9.15
CA SER A 60 7.68 8.84 -8.66
C SER A 60 6.39 9.63 -8.96
N MET A 61 5.31 8.95 -9.34
CA MET A 61 4.03 9.62 -9.59
C MET A 61 3.40 10.16 -8.30
N ASP A 62 2.70 11.27 -8.43
CA ASP A 62 1.89 11.86 -7.35
C ASP A 62 0.45 11.36 -7.42
N MET A 63 0.09 10.49 -6.45
CA MET A 63 -1.22 9.85 -6.32
C MET A 63 -1.92 10.26 -5.02
N ARG A 64 -1.54 11.40 -4.45
CA ARG A 64 -2.11 11.88 -3.18
C ARG A 64 -3.60 12.11 -3.29
N ASP A 65 -4.31 11.81 -2.20
CA ASP A 65 -5.73 12.10 -2.02
C ASP A 65 -6.65 11.32 -2.97
N ILE A 66 -6.14 10.30 -3.69
CA ILE A 66 -6.89 9.47 -4.63
C ILE A 66 -7.47 8.24 -3.90
N SER A 67 -8.64 7.79 -4.34
CA SER A 67 -9.23 6.53 -3.90
C SER A 67 -9.12 5.47 -4.99
N PHE A 68 -8.46 4.34 -4.67
CA PHE A 68 -8.41 3.15 -5.51
C PHE A 68 -9.22 2.03 -4.84
N VAL A 69 -10.21 1.49 -5.55
CA VAL A 69 -11.07 0.41 -5.06
C VAL A 69 -11.03 -0.77 -6.02
N GLY A 70 -10.61 -1.92 -5.55
CA GLY A 70 -10.51 -3.15 -6.37
C GLY A 70 -9.53 -3.05 -7.53
N CYS A 71 -8.53 -2.16 -7.45
CA CYS A 71 -7.56 -1.96 -8.52
C CYS A 71 -6.40 -2.96 -8.45
N ASN A 72 -5.87 -3.31 -9.62
CA ASN A 72 -4.76 -4.24 -9.77
C ASN A 72 -3.45 -3.49 -10.10
N PHE A 73 -2.46 -3.58 -9.20
CA PHE A 73 -1.10 -3.04 -9.35
C PHE A 73 -0.05 -4.16 -9.36
N THR A 74 -0.42 -5.37 -9.78
CA THR A 74 0.52 -6.51 -9.81
C THR A 74 1.71 -6.22 -10.73
N ASN A 75 2.93 -6.48 -10.25
CA ASN A 75 4.19 -6.23 -10.96
C ASN A 75 4.43 -4.76 -11.37
N THR A 76 3.71 -3.80 -10.80
CA THR A 76 3.85 -2.37 -11.14
C THR A 76 5.12 -1.80 -10.51
N LYS A 77 5.81 -0.91 -11.25
CA LYS A 77 6.90 -0.10 -10.69
C LYS A 77 6.30 1.14 -10.04
N LEU A 78 6.49 1.25 -8.74
CA LEU A 78 5.94 2.30 -7.88
C LEU A 78 7.03 2.89 -6.97
N ASP A 79 8.30 2.81 -7.41
CA ASP A 79 9.42 3.40 -6.67
C ASP A 79 9.15 4.89 -6.39
N SER A 80 9.29 5.31 -5.15
CA SER A 80 9.09 6.70 -4.71
C SER A 80 7.72 7.30 -5.09
N VAL A 81 6.71 6.49 -5.35
CA VAL A 81 5.34 6.96 -5.57
C VAL A 81 4.80 7.64 -4.31
N ASN A 82 3.99 8.67 -4.47
CA ASN A 82 3.35 9.34 -3.35
C ASN A 82 1.85 8.97 -3.24
N PHE A 83 1.52 8.08 -2.30
CA PHE A 83 0.17 7.69 -1.92
C PHE A 83 -0.29 8.33 -0.61
N THR A 84 0.22 9.50 -0.23
CA THR A 84 -0.20 10.18 1.00
C THR A 84 -1.69 10.50 0.98
N ASN A 85 -2.41 10.23 2.07
CA ASN A 85 -3.87 10.38 2.23
C ASN A 85 -4.70 9.54 1.23
N THR A 86 -4.12 8.58 0.56
CA THR A 86 -4.81 7.73 -0.43
C THR A 86 -5.65 6.69 0.27
N ARG A 87 -6.82 6.36 -0.30
CA ARG A 87 -7.59 5.18 0.10
C ARG A 87 -7.28 4.01 -0.84
N LEU A 88 -6.83 2.90 -0.28
CA LEU A 88 -6.54 1.65 -0.98
C LEU A 88 -7.47 0.56 -0.44
N GLU A 89 -8.56 0.27 -1.13
CA GLU A 89 -9.55 -0.70 -0.71
C GLU A 89 -9.59 -1.90 -1.67
N SER A 90 -9.39 -3.11 -1.14
CA SER A 90 -9.43 -4.36 -1.92
C SER A 90 -8.52 -4.35 -3.16
N CYS A 91 -7.39 -3.65 -3.07
CA CYS A 91 -6.39 -3.57 -4.15
C CYS A 91 -5.38 -4.73 -4.05
N THR A 92 -4.67 -5.00 -5.16
CA THR A 92 -3.54 -5.92 -5.14
C THR A 92 -2.27 -5.23 -5.65
N PHE A 93 -1.18 -5.37 -4.87
CA PHE A 93 0.17 -4.91 -5.18
C PHE A 93 1.15 -6.10 -5.21
N GLU A 94 0.66 -7.28 -5.56
CA GLU A 94 1.50 -8.47 -5.60
C GLU A 94 2.72 -8.28 -6.52
N ASN A 95 3.91 -8.57 -6.00
CA ASN A 95 5.20 -8.38 -6.69
C ASN A 95 5.47 -6.93 -7.15
N ALA A 96 4.76 -5.93 -6.66
CA ALA A 96 5.02 -4.53 -6.99
C ALA A 96 6.36 -4.08 -6.39
N ASN A 97 7.06 -3.18 -7.09
CA ASN A 97 8.24 -2.52 -6.57
C ASN A 97 7.86 -1.14 -6.02
N MET A 98 7.86 -0.99 -4.70
CA MET A 98 7.42 0.21 -3.96
C MET A 98 8.54 0.78 -3.07
N VAL A 99 9.79 0.62 -3.48
CA VAL A 99 10.94 1.14 -2.73
C VAL A 99 10.78 2.63 -2.46
N SER A 100 10.91 3.03 -1.20
CA SER A 100 10.75 4.43 -0.76
C SER A 100 9.38 5.05 -1.08
N ALA A 101 8.33 4.26 -1.28
CA ALA A 101 6.98 4.78 -1.48
C ALA A 101 6.47 5.50 -0.22
N GLU A 102 5.73 6.60 -0.41
CA GLU A 102 5.10 7.37 0.65
C GLU A 102 3.62 7.00 0.79
N LEU A 103 3.25 6.28 1.86
CA LEU A 103 1.87 5.90 2.18
C LEU A 103 1.37 6.59 3.45
N ILE A 104 1.91 7.78 3.77
CA ILE A 104 1.60 8.52 5.00
C ILE A 104 0.10 8.81 5.07
N LYS A 105 -0.54 8.48 6.20
CA LYS A 105 -1.98 8.67 6.43
C LYS A 105 -2.89 7.96 5.42
N ALA A 106 -2.40 6.97 4.70
CA ALA A 106 -3.25 6.18 3.82
C ALA A 106 -4.28 5.37 4.64
N ASP A 107 -5.45 5.16 4.06
CA ASP A 107 -6.49 4.25 4.57
C ASP A 107 -6.46 2.98 3.72
N ILE A 108 -5.94 1.88 4.30
CA ILE A 108 -5.67 0.64 3.57
C ILE A 108 -6.52 -0.48 4.16
N ASP A 109 -7.45 -1.02 3.38
CA ASP A 109 -8.34 -2.10 3.82
C ASP A 109 -8.44 -3.22 2.77
N GLY A 110 -8.25 -4.46 3.23
CA GLY A 110 -8.38 -5.65 2.39
C GLY A 110 -7.40 -5.72 1.22
N THR A 111 -6.25 -5.07 1.34
CA THR A 111 -5.26 -4.92 0.26
C THR A 111 -4.11 -5.93 0.42
N SER A 112 -3.68 -6.55 -0.69
CA SER A 112 -2.52 -7.44 -0.72
C SER A 112 -1.26 -6.72 -1.20
N PHE A 113 -0.17 -6.86 -0.41
CA PHE A 113 1.20 -6.48 -0.76
C PHE A 113 2.12 -7.70 -0.79
N ASP A 114 1.57 -8.88 -1.05
CA ASP A 114 2.32 -10.12 -0.99
C ASP A 114 3.45 -10.14 -2.03
N ASN A 115 4.64 -10.56 -1.60
CA ASN A 115 5.87 -10.55 -2.40
C ASN A 115 6.30 -9.16 -2.93
N ALA A 116 5.69 -8.06 -2.47
CA ALA A 116 6.08 -6.72 -2.89
C ALA A 116 7.36 -6.27 -2.18
N ASN A 117 8.09 -5.36 -2.81
CA ASN A 117 9.24 -4.68 -2.22
C ASN A 117 8.82 -3.30 -1.72
N LEU A 118 8.67 -3.14 -0.40
CA LEU A 118 8.38 -1.88 0.29
C LEU A 118 9.58 -1.41 1.13
N SER A 119 10.80 -1.82 0.78
CA SER A 119 11.98 -1.39 1.52
C SER A 119 12.08 0.13 1.57
N SER A 120 12.37 0.67 2.75
CA SER A 120 12.39 2.11 3.03
C SER A 120 11.06 2.86 2.81
N ALA A 121 9.94 2.18 2.59
CA ALA A 121 8.64 2.83 2.44
C ALA A 121 8.16 3.46 3.76
N ASN A 122 7.35 4.51 3.65
CA ASN A 122 6.83 5.25 4.79
C ASN A 122 5.31 5.04 4.95
N LEU A 123 4.94 4.18 5.89
CA LEU A 123 3.54 3.89 6.26
C LEU A 123 3.13 4.60 7.58
N SER A 124 3.78 5.71 7.93
CA SER A 124 3.50 6.41 9.19
C SER A 124 2.08 6.97 9.23
N ASN A 125 1.43 6.86 10.39
CA ASN A 125 0.06 7.34 10.63
C ASN A 125 -1.01 6.65 9.75
N THR A 126 -0.73 5.50 9.17
CA THR A 126 -1.62 4.75 8.27
C THR A 126 -2.64 3.94 9.09
N ALA A 127 -3.86 3.81 8.56
CA ALA A 127 -4.79 2.77 9.00
C ALA A 127 -4.62 1.55 8.09
N LEU A 128 -4.20 0.41 8.65
CA LEU A 128 -3.89 -0.81 7.93
C LEU A 128 -4.75 -1.95 8.45
N LEU A 129 -5.79 -2.28 7.71
CA LEU A 129 -6.83 -3.22 8.10
C LEU A 129 -6.92 -4.40 7.13
N ASN A 130 -7.13 -5.61 7.64
CA ASN A 130 -7.45 -6.81 6.84
C ASN A 130 -6.51 -7.07 5.65
N SER A 131 -5.26 -6.62 5.73
CA SER A 131 -4.31 -6.58 4.61
C SER A 131 -3.20 -7.61 4.78
N THR A 132 -2.44 -7.89 3.72
CA THR A 132 -1.39 -8.91 3.74
C THR A 132 -0.06 -8.39 3.20
N PHE A 133 1.05 -8.82 3.83
CA PHE A 133 2.44 -8.56 3.44
C PHE A 133 3.23 -9.86 3.43
N VAL A 134 2.61 -10.96 3.00
CA VAL A 134 3.25 -12.29 3.01
C VAL A 134 4.47 -12.28 2.09
N ASN A 135 5.63 -12.67 2.63
CA ASN A 135 6.92 -12.69 1.92
C ASN A 135 7.37 -11.35 1.33
N SER A 136 6.83 -10.21 1.77
CA SER A 136 7.26 -8.89 1.31
C SER A 136 8.58 -8.45 1.94
N ASP A 137 9.28 -7.53 1.29
CA ASP A 137 10.41 -6.82 1.88
C ASP A 137 9.94 -5.49 2.48
N LEU A 138 9.98 -5.39 3.81
CA LEU A 138 9.63 -4.19 4.59
C LEU A 138 10.87 -3.57 5.25
N SER A 139 12.07 -4.01 4.89
CA SER A 139 13.31 -3.55 5.52
C SER A 139 13.43 -2.02 5.51
N ASP A 140 13.93 -1.46 6.62
CA ASP A 140 14.10 0.00 6.80
C ASP A 140 12.80 0.84 6.67
N SER A 141 11.61 0.22 6.60
CA SER A 141 10.33 0.94 6.45
C SER A 141 9.85 1.55 7.78
N LYS A 142 8.89 2.48 7.70
CA LYS A 142 8.35 3.21 8.85
C LYS A 142 6.87 2.87 9.05
N PHE A 143 6.53 2.39 10.25
CA PHE A 143 5.16 2.11 10.69
C PHE A 143 4.77 2.92 11.92
N ASN A 144 5.49 4.01 12.22
CA ASN A 144 5.21 4.79 13.43
C ASN A 144 3.80 5.39 13.43
N ASN A 145 3.14 5.28 14.59
CA ASN A 145 1.74 5.69 14.80
C ASN A 145 0.73 4.97 13.88
N THR A 146 1.08 3.85 13.27
CA THR A 146 0.20 3.09 12.39
C THR A 146 -0.75 2.20 13.19
N VAL A 147 -2.01 2.13 12.78
CA VAL A 147 -3.00 1.20 13.33
C VAL A 147 -3.03 -0.05 12.47
N VAL A 148 -2.69 -1.21 13.03
CA VAL A 148 -2.58 -2.48 12.30
C VAL A 148 -3.56 -3.49 12.88
N ARG A 149 -4.57 -3.89 12.10
CA ARG A 149 -5.58 -4.86 12.53
C ARG A 149 -5.80 -5.92 11.47
N SER A 150 -5.87 -7.19 11.91
CA SER A 150 -6.15 -8.34 11.03
C SER A 150 -5.18 -8.42 9.83
N THR A 151 -3.92 -8.05 10.03
CA THR A 151 -2.90 -7.96 8.99
C THR A 151 -1.88 -9.10 9.14
N LEU A 152 -1.46 -9.69 8.02
CA LEU A 152 -0.49 -10.78 7.94
C LEU A 152 0.89 -10.27 7.56
N PHE A 153 1.94 -10.74 8.27
CA PHE A 153 3.35 -10.44 7.99
C PHE A 153 4.19 -11.72 7.82
N THR A 154 3.54 -12.87 7.63
CA THR A 154 4.22 -14.16 7.56
C THR A 154 5.31 -14.15 6.49
N GLY A 155 6.53 -14.48 6.89
CA GLY A 155 7.69 -14.55 5.99
C GLY A 155 8.21 -13.23 5.45
N SER A 156 7.60 -12.07 5.79
CA SER A 156 8.13 -10.75 5.40
C SER A 156 9.47 -10.44 6.11
N ASP A 157 10.32 -9.66 5.46
CA ASP A 157 11.53 -9.12 6.09
C ASP A 157 11.18 -7.79 6.78
N VAL A 158 11.30 -7.74 8.10
CA VAL A 158 11.04 -6.56 8.92
C VAL A 158 12.31 -6.01 9.58
N SER A 159 13.46 -6.25 8.97
CA SER A 159 14.73 -5.73 9.48
C SER A 159 14.69 -4.19 9.55
N LYS A 160 15.08 -3.64 10.70
CA LYS A 160 15.13 -2.19 10.98
C LYS A 160 13.82 -1.43 10.78
N VAL A 161 12.67 -2.10 10.75
CA VAL A 161 11.37 -1.42 10.67
C VAL A 161 11.14 -0.58 11.93
N ASP A 162 10.72 0.67 11.75
CA ASP A 162 10.31 1.53 12.86
C ASP A 162 8.83 1.30 13.21
N PHE A 163 8.57 0.52 14.25
CA PHE A 163 7.24 0.28 14.81
C PHE A 163 6.89 1.19 16.00
N THR A 164 7.56 2.32 16.18
CA THR A 164 7.32 3.23 17.32
C THR A 164 5.87 3.68 17.34
N PHE A 165 5.17 3.49 18.49
CA PHE A 165 3.75 3.78 18.68
C PHE A 165 2.79 3.05 17.72
N THR A 166 3.21 2.00 17.04
CA THR A 166 2.33 1.17 16.22
C THR A 166 1.32 0.43 17.10
N MET A 167 0.04 0.48 16.76
CA MET A 167 -1.03 -0.22 17.45
C MET A 167 -1.39 -1.51 16.73
N LEU A 168 -1.03 -2.66 17.32
CA LEU A 168 -1.30 -3.99 16.79
C LEU A 168 -2.40 -4.69 17.59
N ASN A 169 -3.38 -5.32 16.93
CA ASN A 169 -4.24 -6.27 17.61
C ASN A 169 -3.52 -7.62 17.85
N GLU A 170 -4.09 -8.50 18.66
CA GLU A 170 -3.45 -9.79 19.01
C GLU A 170 -3.15 -10.65 17.78
N TYR A 171 -4.02 -10.63 16.80
CA TYR A 171 -3.86 -11.37 15.55
C TYR A 171 -2.64 -10.87 14.75
N SER A 172 -2.57 -9.56 14.48
CA SER A 172 -1.45 -8.97 13.74
C SER A 172 -0.12 -9.12 14.50
N LEU A 173 -0.15 -8.98 15.82
CA LEU A 173 1.05 -9.18 16.66
C LEU A 173 1.55 -10.63 16.60
N SER A 174 0.62 -11.61 16.61
CA SER A 174 0.99 -13.02 16.48
C SER A 174 1.66 -13.31 15.15
N ASN A 175 1.10 -12.78 14.07
CA ASN A 175 1.64 -12.94 12.71
C ASN A 175 2.97 -12.17 12.50
N LEU A 176 3.14 -11.02 13.12
CA LEU A 176 4.40 -10.27 13.05
C LEU A 176 5.58 -11.09 13.64
N LYS A 177 5.32 -11.96 14.62
CA LYS A 177 6.35 -12.87 15.17
C LYS A 177 6.82 -13.93 14.17
N GLU A 178 6.08 -14.16 13.10
CA GLU A 178 6.43 -15.08 12.01
C GLU A 178 7.22 -14.38 10.90
N ALA A 179 7.42 -13.07 11.02
CA ALA A 179 8.27 -12.30 10.11
C ALA A 179 9.77 -12.59 10.37
N LYS A 180 10.57 -12.37 9.34
CA LYS A 180 12.02 -12.52 9.40
C LYS A 180 12.64 -11.25 10.00
N ASN A 181 13.78 -11.43 10.69
CA ASN A 181 14.62 -10.33 11.18
C ASN A 181 13.91 -9.34 12.14
N LEU A 182 12.85 -9.79 12.81
CA LEU A 182 12.14 -8.94 13.78
C LEU A 182 13.07 -8.63 14.98
N ASP A 183 13.49 -7.38 15.09
CA ASP A 183 14.24 -6.87 16.24
C ASP A 183 13.29 -6.21 17.24
N LEU A 184 13.04 -6.88 18.37
CA LEU A 184 12.21 -6.39 19.47
C LEU A 184 12.95 -5.43 20.40
N THR A 185 14.21 -5.09 20.12
CA THR A 185 14.99 -4.15 20.95
C THR A 185 14.65 -2.68 20.68
N SER A 186 13.99 -2.37 19.59
CA SER A 186 13.52 -1.02 19.31
C SER A 186 12.37 -0.64 20.26
N ARG A 187 12.59 0.43 20.98
CA ARG A 187 11.86 0.89 22.16
C ARG A 187 10.38 1.15 21.83
N GLU A 188 9.48 0.65 22.69
CA GLU A 188 8.05 1.02 22.73
C GLU A 188 7.21 0.52 21.55
N MET A 189 7.33 -0.75 21.20
CA MET A 189 6.40 -1.39 20.29
C MET A 189 5.04 -1.66 20.95
N ALA A 190 4.00 -1.26 20.27
CA ALA A 190 2.64 -1.79 20.33
C ALA A 190 1.84 -1.60 21.62
N ILE A 191 0.87 -0.72 21.52
CA ILE A 191 -0.30 -0.66 22.40
C ILE A 191 -1.32 -1.65 21.87
N ASN A 192 -1.80 -2.60 22.71
CA ASN A 192 -2.90 -3.44 22.29
C ASN A 192 -4.23 -2.65 22.34
N SER A 193 -5.24 -3.14 21.63
CA SER A 193 -6.57 -2.52 21.47
C SER A 193 -7.38 -2.30 22.76
N LYS A 194 -6.84 -2.66 23.93
CA LYS A 194 -7.44 -2.47 25.26
C LYS A 194 -6.82 -1.32 26.05
N GLY A 195 -5.98 -0.50 25.41
CA GLY A 195 -5.39 0.69 26.05
C GLY A 195 -4.34 0.39 27.13
N SER A 196 -3.92 -0.85 27.29
CA SER A 196 -2.82 -1.20 28.16
C SER A 196 -1.52 -1.28 27.37
N HIS A 197 -0.55 -0.44 27.75
CA HIS A 197 0.82 -0.52 27.25
C HIS A 197 1.44 -1.83 27.72
N LYS A 198 1.43 -2.86 26.89
CA LYS A 198 2.30 -4.00 27.12
C LYS A 198 3.62 -3.74 26.41
N LYS A 199 4.65 -3.38 27.16
CA LYS A 199 6.03 -3.54 26.70
C LYS A 199 6.19 -4.98 26.24
N ILE A 200 6.57 -5.20 24.99
CA ILE A 200 7.11 -6.49 24.57
C ILE A 200 8.50 -6.54 25.17
N VAL A 201 8.61 -7.03 26.40
CA VAL A 201 9.89 -7.24 27.05
C VAL A 201 10.51 -8.47 26.41
N SER A 202 11.66 -8.30 25.76
CA SER A 202 12.49 -9.44 25.37
C SER A 202 12.84 -10.24 26.62
N SER A 203 12.29 -11.42 26.78
CA SER A 203 12.80 -12.38 27.75
C SER A 203 14.13 -12.91 27.22
N ARG A 204 15.24 -12.26 27.60
CA ARG A 204 16.55 -12.91 27.51
C ARG A 204 16.55 -14.08 28.47
N LYS A 205 16.66 -15.27 27.93
CA LYS A 205 17.39 -16.39 28.57
C LYS A 205 18.58 -16.73 27.73
#